data_1197b7310c964dd2394d49badc42bb1e
#
_entry.id   1197b7310c964dd2394d49badc42bb1e
#
_cell.length_a   1.000
_cell.length_b   1.000
_cell.length_c   1.000
_cell.angle_alpha   90.00
_cell.angle_beta   90.00
_cell.angle_gamma   90.00
#
_symmetry.space_group_name_H-M   'P 1'
#
loop_
_entity.id
_entity.type
_entity.pdbx_description
1 polymer ?
#
loop_
_entity_poly.entity_id
_entity_poly.type
_entity_poly.pdbx_seq_one_letter_code
_entity_poly.pdbx_strand_id
1 'polypeptide(L)'
;MLGRAYSVAVRGVDGELVEIEADIGRGLPGVHLVGLPDTALQESRDRVRAAVANSGEKWPERRVVLALSPATLPKVGSVYDVALAAAVLHAAQTIPPEPLAGTVLLGELALDGRLRPVRGILPAVLAARREGRQRVVVPVASLPEAGLVDEVEVLGAETLGEVIAWLRGRGRLATPVAAGAVPRSTRRDLSDVVGQEEARWAIEVAAAGGHHALLTGPPGVGKTMLAQRLPGLLPPLTDAESLEVTAIHSLAGTLPDGHPLVVEPPFVAPHHTTTVPALVGGGSGMARPGAVSRAHRGVLFLDECAELGTKVLESLRTPLEDGEVRIARRDGVARYPARFLLLLAANPCPCAPARETDCVCPPTARRRYLGRLSGPLIDRVDLRVRMRPLSAAAYAAAPAESSDAVRDRVSQARAAAAARWRPHGWSINGDVPGPAYAGGSARPRLRCARSRRRCGGGS
;
A
#
# COMPACT_ATOMS: atom_id res chain seq x y z
N MET A 1 -37.98 13.98 14.57
CA MET A 1 -37.54 12.68 15.15
C MET A 1 -36.13 12.44 14.72
N LEU A 2 -35.24 12.10 15.68
CA LEU A 2 -33.82 11.92 15.45
C LEU A 2 -33.51 10.43 15.18
N GLY A 3 -32.84 10.14 14.09
CA GLY A 3 -32.28 8.82 13.75
C GLY A 3 -30.77 8.88 13.71
N ARG A 4 -30.08 7.80 14.09
CA ARG A 4 -28.61 7.72 14.09
C ARG A 4 -28.12 6.47 13.38
N ALA A 5 -27.01 6.59 12.66
CA ALA A 5 -26.26 5.50 12.08
C ALA A 5 -24.77 5.87 12.06
N TYR A 6 -23.91 4.89 11.81
CA TYR A 6 -22.47 5.07 11.86
C TYR A 6 -21.81 4.62 10.56
N SER A 7 -20.80 5.36 10.15
CA SER A 7 -19.90 5.05 9.03
C SER A 7 -18.47 5.41 9.41
N VAL A 8 -17.53 5.29 8.46
CA VAL A 8 -16.11 5.64 8.67
C VAL A 8 -15.63 6.53 7.54
N ALA A 9 -14.96 7.61 7.89
CA ALA A 9 -14.17 8.41 6.96
C ALA A 9 -12.72 7.93 6.97
N VAL A 10 -12.18 7.59 5.81
CA VAL A 10 -10.78 7.16 5.68
C VAL A 10 -9.93 8.32 5.18
N ARG A 11 -8.81 8.58 5.88
CA ARG A 11 -7.83 9.60 5.51
C ARG A 11 -6.41 9.03 5.58
N GLY A 12 -5.77 8.86 4.44
CA GLY A 12 -4.57 8.05 4.38
C GLY A 12 -4.92 6.61 4.71
N VAL A 13 -4.14 5.95 5.53
CA VAL A 13 -4.44 4.59 6.04
C VAL A 13 -5.27 4.59 7.33
N ASP A 14 -5.55 5.76 7.89
CA ASP A 14 -6.32 5.90 9.10
C ASP A 14 -7.80 6.10 8.80
N GLY A 15 -8.66 5.49 9.62
CA GLY A 15 -10.10 5.70 9.60
C GLY A 15 -10.56 6.43 10.86
N GLU A 16 -11.60 7.23 10.74
CA GLU A 16 -12.24 7.95 11.83
C GLU A 16 -13.75 7.72 11.77
N LEU A 17 -14.35 7.39 12.91
CA LEU A 17 -15.79 7.12 13.00
C LEU A 17 -16.60 8.37 12.65
N VAL A 18 -17.62 8.20 11.83
CA VAL A 18 -18.58 9.24 11.47
C VAL A 18 -19.95 8.85 11.98
N GLU A 19 -20.49 9.65 12.89
CA GLU A 19 -21.89 9.58 13.30
C GLU A 19 -22.74 10.38 12.31
N ILE A 20 -23.81 9.77 11.84
CA ILE A 20 -24.78 10.35 10.92
C ILE A 20 -26.10 10.48 11.66
N GLU A 21 -26.54 11.71 11.86
CA GLU A 21 -27.82 12.02 12.47
C GLU A 21 -28.79 12.50 11.39
N ALA A 22 -29.99 11.95 11.40
CA ALA A 22 -31.11 12.37 10.54
C ALA A 22 -32.21 12.98 11.39
N ASP A 23 -32.60 14.24 11.11
CA ASP A 23 -33.78 14.85 11.73
C ASP A 23 -34.86 15.10 10.68
N ILE A 24 -36.06 14.60 10.96
CA ILE A 24 -37.26 14.77 10.14
C ILE A 24 -38.14 15.85 10.80
N GLY A 25 -37.99 17.09 10.32
CA GLY A 25 -38.69 18.25 10.85
C GLY A 25 -39.93 18.66 10.03
N ARG A 26 -40.61 19.73 10.49
CA ARG A 26 -41.67 20.38 9.73
C ARG A 26 -41.06 21.27 8.66
N GLY A 27 -41.69 21.40 7.50
CA GLY A 27 -41.28 22.28 6.41
C GLY A 27 -41.48 21.64 5.04
N LEU A 28 -41.11 22.38 4.00
CA LEU A 28 -41.15 21.87 2.62
C LEU A 28 -40.23 20.68 2.44
N PRO A 29 -40.66 19.67 1.66
CA PRO A 29 -39.83 18.50 1.34
C PRO A 29 -38.48 18.91 0.79
N GLY A 30 -37.41 18.38 1.37
CA GLY A 30 -36.04 18.67 0.94
C GLY A 30 -35.02 17.93 1.83
N VAL A 31 -33.81 17.71 1.29
CA VAL A 31 -32.69 17.08 2.02
C VAL A 31 -31.55 18.05 2.14
N HIS A 32 -31.11 18.31 3.36
CA HIS A 32 -29.99 19.17 3.69
C HIS A 32 -28.87 18.37 4.33
N LEU A 33 -27.68 18.41 3.76
CA LEU A 33 -26.46 17.78 4.30
C LEU A 33 -25.63 18.84 5.03
N VAL A 34 -25.18 18.52 6.25
CA VAL A 34 -24.34 19.37 7.10
C VAL A 34 -23.14 18.58 7.59
N GLY A 35 -21.96 19.19 7.75
CA GLY A 35 -20.77 18.55 8.27
C GLY A 35 -19.66 18.34 7.21
N LEU A 36 -19.39 19.34 6.40
CA LEU A 36 -18.33 19.36 5.37
C LEU A 36 -18.45 18.21 4.34
N PRO A 37 -19.60 18.02 3.68
CA PRO A 37 -19.71 17.05 2.60
C PRO A 37 -19.01 17.57 1.35
N ASP A 38 -18.31 16.66 0.62
CA ASP A 38 -17.82 16.96 -0.73
C ASP A 38 -18.96 16.92 -1.78
N THR A 39 -18.63 17.20 -3.04
CA THR A 39 -19.60 17.20 -4.14
C THR A 39 -20.22 15.81 -4.32
N ALA A 40 -19.42 14.74 -4.24
CA ALA A 40 -19.90 13.36 -4.41
C ALA A 40 -20.90 12.97 -3.31
N LEU A 41 -20.66 13.40 -2.07
CA LEU A 41 -21.57 13.18 -0.97
C LEU A 41 -22.84 14.06 -1.07
N GLN A 42 -22.74 15.25 -1.68
CA GLN A 42 -23.94 16.04 -1.97
C GLN A 42 -24.85 15.36 -3.00
N GLU A 43 -24.27 14.68 -3.99
CA GLU A 43 -25.02 13.87 -4.98
C GLU A 43 -25.64 12.62 -4.35
N SER A 44 -25.16 12.14 -3.21
CA SER A 44 -25.72 11.00 -2.48
C SER A 44 -27.19 11.21 -2.08
N ARG A 45 -27.66 12.44 -1.92
CA ARG A 45 -29.06 12.74 -1.58
C ARG A 45 -30.04 12.08 -2.54
N ASP A 46 -29.79 12.25 -3.84
CA ASP A 46 -30.69 11.76 -4.88
C ASP A 46 -30.55 10.23 -5.04
N ARG A 47 -29.33 9.70 -4.93
CA ARG A 47 -29.07 8.24 -4.93
C ARG A 47 -29.75 7.54 -3.76
N VAL A 48 -29.55 8.03 -2.55
CA VAL A 48 -30.11 7.47 -1.32
C VAL A 48 -31.64 7.49 -1.36
N ARG A 49 -32.24 8.62 -1.79
CA ARG A 49 -33.68 8.73 -1.94
C ARG A 49 -34.25 7.70 -2.94
N ALA A 50 -33.63 7.60 -4.12
CA ALA A 50 -34.02 6.63 -5.13
C ALA A 50 -33.87 5.19 -4.64
N ALA A 51 -32.73 4.86 -4.00
CA ALA A 51 -32.44 3.54 -3.48
C ALA A 51 -33.46 3.11 -2.39
N VAL A 52 -33.82 4.01 -1.47
CA VAL A 52 -34.83 3.77 -0.45
C VAL A 52 -36.19 3.48 -1.08
N ALA A 53 -36.63 4.31 -2.04
CA ALA A 53 -37.90 4.12 -2.73
C ALA A 53 -37.94 2.81 -3.53
N ASN A 54 -36.85 2.49 -4.25
CA ASN A 54 -36.74 1.26 -5.04
C ASN A 54 -36.55 0.00 -4.18
N SER A 55 -36.19 0.15 -2.90
CA SER A 55 -36.17 -0.93 -1.91
C SER A 55 -37.53 -1.16 -1.24
N GLY A 56 -38.60 -0.50 -1.72
CA GLY A 56 -39.98 -0.66 -1.22
C GLY A 56 -40.28 0.16 0.04
N GLU A 57 -39.42 1.09 0.41
CA GLU A 57 -39.61 1.93 1.59
C GLU A 57 -40.07 3.35 1.18
N LYS A 58 -40.88 3.97 2.06
CA LYS A 58 -41.35 5.33 1.84
C LYS A 58 -40.31 6.36 2.30
N TRP A 59 -39.91 7.24 1.37
CA TRP A 59 -39.11 8.41 1.73
C TRP A 59 -39.99 9.46 2.44
N PRO A 60 -39.49 10.10 3.53
CA PRO A 60 -40.27 11.14 4.22
C PRO A 60 -40.56 12.35 3.33
N GLU A 61 -41.83 12.70 3.15
CA GLU A 61 -42.28 13.89 2.42
C GLU A 61 -42.23 15.15 3.33
N ARG A 62 -41.10 15.36 3.98
CA ARG A 62 -40.85 16.44 4.95
C ARG A 62 -39.42 16.93 4.77
N ARG A 63 -39.07 18.00 5.51
CA ARG A 63 -37.67 18.46 5.59
C ARG A 63 -36.83 17.44 6.32
N VAL A 64 -35.79 16.93 5.66
CA VAL A 64 -34.78 16.01 6.25
C VAL A 64 -33.45 16.75 6.37
N VAL A 65 -32.88 16.81 7.57
CA VAL A 65 -31.52 17.31 7.79
C VAL A 65 -30.64 16.12 8.16
N LEU A 66 -29.54 15.97 7.46
CA LEU A 66 -28.52 14.94 7.70
C LEU A 66 -27.24 15.62 8.16
N ALA A 67 -26.87 15.40 9.43
CA ALA A 67 -25.65 15.92 10.01
C ALA A 67 -24.60 14.81 10.14
N LEU A 68 -23.39 15.06 9.66
CA LEU A 68 -22.27 14.14 9.71
C LEU A 68 -21.22 14.67 10.70
N SER A 69 -21.06 14.01 11.83
CA SER A 69 -20.14 14.39 12.91
C SER A 69 -18.88 13.50 12.92
N PRO A 70 -17.69 14.04 13.27
CA PRO A 70 -17.43 15.43 13.68
C PRO A 70 -17.42 16.40 12.49
N ALA A 71 -17.92 17.62 12.68
CA ALA A 71 -18.03 18.65 11.62
C ALA A 71 -16.66 19.12 11.09
N THR A 72 -15.57 18.92 11.83
CA THR A 72 -14.22 19.30 11.45
C THR A 72 -13.56 18.30 10.48
N LEU A 73 -14.13 17.10 10.33
CA LEU A 73 -13.62 16.06 9.46
C LEU A 73 -14.30 16.17 8.08
N PRO A 74 -13.57 16.36 7.00
CA PRO A 74 -14.10 16.32 5.64
C PRO A 74 -14.62 14.90 5.31
N LYS A 75 -15.82 14.80 4.78
CA LYS A 75 -16.44 13.55 4.33
C LYS A 75 -16.39 13.51 2.81
N VAL A 76 -15.68 12.54 2.28
CA VAL A 76 -15.39 12.43 0.86
C VAL A 76 -15.91 11.11 0.31
N GLY A 77 -16.63 11.19 -0.83
CA GLY A 77 -17.09 10.03 -1.57
C GLY A 77 -18.43 9.48 -1.11
N SER A 78 -18.79 8.33 -1.66
CA SER A 78 -20.11 7.70 -1.58
C SER A 78 -20.22 6.58 -0.52
N VAL A 79 -19.16 6.35 0.26
CA VAL A 79 -19.10 5.26 1.27
C VAL A 79 -20.19 5.36 2.34
N TYR A 80 -20.78 6.53 2.51
CA TYR A 80 -21.77 6.84 3.53
C TYR A 80 -23.22 6.53 3.12
N ASP A 81 -23.48 6.20 1.86
CA ASP A 81 -24.85 6.11 1.32
C ASP A 81 -25.74 5.15 2.11
N VAL A 82 -25.23 3.96 2.47
CA VAL A 82 -25.98 2.98 3.27
C VAL A 82 -26.30 3.51 4.67
N ALA A 83 -25.35 4.20 5.29
CA ALA A 83 -25.53 4.78 6.61
C ALA A 83 -26.50 5.99 6.59
N LEU A 84 -26.45 6.81 5.54
CA LEU A 84 -27.41 7.89 5.31
C LEU A 84 -28.84 7.34 5.17
N ALA A 85 -29.02 6.28 4.35
CA ALA A 85 -30.31 5.62 4.21
C ALA A 85 -30.84 5.08 5.54
N ALA A 86 -29.96 4.38 6.29
CA ALA A 86 -30.34 3.82 7.59
C ALA A 86 -30.69 4.91 8.63
N ALA A 87 -29.95 6.02 8.66
CA ALA A 87 -30.26 7.13 9.58
C ALA A 87 -31.65 7.74 9.28
N VAL A 88 -31.99 7.94 8.00
CA VAL A 88 -33.32 8.44 7.60
C VAL A 88 -34.43 7.45 7.94
N LEU A 89 -34.23 6.17 7.64
CA LEU A 89 -35.22 5.12 7.95
C LEU A 89 -35.41 4.95 9.47
N HIS A 90 -34.37 5.10 10.25
CA HIS A 90 -34.45 5.14 11.71
C HIS A 90 -35.25 6.37 12.19
N ALA A 91 -34.95 7.56 11.68
CA ALA A 91 -35.70 8.77 11.99
C ALA A 91 -37.20 8.67 11.59
N ALA A 92 -37.50 7.93 10.52
CA ALA A 92 -38.85 7.64 10.08
C ALA A 92 -39.53 6.50 10.88
N GLN A 93 -38.84 5.90 11.87
CA GLN A 93 -39.32 4.77 12.70
C GLN A 93 -39.62 3.50 11.89
N THR A 94 -39.00 3.33 10.75
CA THR A 94 -39.15 2.12 9.91
C THR A 94 -38.17 1.02 10.26
N ILE A 95 -37.07 1.34 10.94
CA ILE A 95 -36.09 0.39 11.49
C ILE A 95 -35.83 0.69 12.97
N PRO A 96 -35.54 -0.33 13.81
CA PRO A 96 -35.26 -0.15 15.24
C PRO A 96 -33.86 0.41 15.46
N PRO A 97 -33.59 1.09 16.61
CA PRO A 97 -32.30 1.70 16.92
C PRO A 97 -31.22 0.70 17.36
N GLU A 98 -31.60 -0.40 18.01
CA GLU A 98 -30.66 -1.30 18.69
C GLU A 98 -29.61 -1.92 17.76
N PRO A 99 -29.97 -2.42 16.55
CA PRO A 99 -28.97 -2.99 15.66
C PRO A 99 -27.98 -1.95 15.12
N LEU A 100 -28.40 -0.67 15.03
CA LEU A 100 -27.57 0.42 14.48
C LEU A 100 -26.50 0.90 15.48
N ALA A 101 -26.77 0.85 16.78
CA ALA A 101 -25.90 1.41 17.81
C ALA A 101 -24.48 0.80 17.80
N GLY A 102 -24.36 -0.51 17.52
CA GLY A 102 -23.07 -1.20 17.45
C GLY A 102 -22.57 -1.49 16.04
N THR A 103 -23.24 -0.96 14.99
CA THR A 103 -22.99 -1.34 13.60
C THR A 103 -22.48 -0.15 12.78
N VAL A 104 -21.40 -0.36 12.06
CA VAL A 104 -20.90 0.55 11.02
C VAL A 104 -21.41 0.09 9.66
N LEU A 105 -21.91 1.01 8.86
CA LEU A 105 -22.47 0.76 7.54
C LEU A 105 -21.58 1.43 6.48
N LEU A 106 -21.07 0.63 5.53
CA LEU A 106 -20.16 1.07 4.47
C LEU A 106 -20.70 0.61 3.11
N GLY A 107 -20.68 1.48 2.12
CA GLY A 107 -21.04 1.13 0.75
C GLY A 107 -21.74 2.25 0.01
N GLU A 108 -21.54 2.28 -1.31
CA GLU A 108 -22.25 3.14 -2.23
C GLU A 108 -23.57 2.49 -2.64
N LEU A 109 -24.62 3.28 -2.75
CA LEU A 109 -25.93 2.81 -3.26
C LEU A 109 -26.07 3.13 -4.75
N ALA A 110 -26.47 2.17 -5.53
CA ALA A 110 -27.04 2.38 -6.86
C ALA A 110 -28.49 2.86 -6.72
N LEU A 111 -29.05 3.49 -7.76
CA LEU A 111 -30.42 3.98 -7.75
C LEU A 111 -31.47 2.88 -7.53
N ASP A 112 -31.16 1.66 -7.94
CA ASP A 112 -32.00 0.47 -7.77
C ASP A 112 -31.86 -0.21 -6.40
N GLY A 113 -31.05 0.37 -5.49
CA GLY A 113 -30.82 -0.12 -4.15
C GLY A 113 -29.70 -1.17 -4.03
N ARG A 114 -28.99 -1.52 -5.09
CA ARG A 114 -27.80 -2.40 -4.98
C ARG A 114 -26.66 -1.70 -4.27
N LEU A 115 -25.93 -2.46 -3.44
CA LEU A 115 -24.70 -2.00 -2.80
C LEU A 115 -23.51 -2.18 -3.75
N ARG A 116 -22.77 -1.10 -3.97
CA ARG A 116 -21.54 -1.10 -4.77
C ARG A 116 -20.31 -1.06 -3.90
N PRO A 117 -19.24 -1.78 -4.27
CA PRO A 117 -17.98 -1.76 -3.53
C PRO A 117 -17.36 -0.36 -3.55
N VAL A 118 -16.73 -0.03 -2.44
CA VAL A 118 -15.97 1.22 -2.26
C VAL A 118 -14.53 0.90 -1.89
N ARG A 119 -13.61 1.83 -2.13
CA ARG A 119 -12.20 1.66 -1.77
C ARG A 119 -11.98 1.93 -0.29
N GLY A 120 -10.97 1.27 0.29
CA GLY A 120 -10.57 1.52 1.67
C GLY A 120 -11.48 0.82 2.69
N ILE A 121 -12.06 -0.30 2.34
CA ILE A 121 -12.87 -1.11 3.25
C ILE A 121 -12.01 -1.61 4.41
N LEU A 122 -10.83 -2.17 4.15
CA LEU A 122 -9.97 -2.69 5.23
C LEU A 122 -9.59 -1.61 6.26
N PRO A 123 -9.07 -0.42 5.89
CA PRO A 123 -8.81 0.63 6.88
C PRO A 123 -10.07 1.11 7.59
N ALA A 124 -11.24 1.09 6.93
CA ALA A 124 -12.50 1.45 7.58
C ALA A 124 -12.94 0.40 8.64
N VAL A 125 -12.78 -0.90 8.34
CA VAL A 125 -13.09 -1.97 9.31
C VAL A 125 -12.09 -1.98 10.47
N LEU A 126 -10.80 -1.74 10.20
CA LEU A 126 -9.78 -1.57 11.25
C LEU A 126 -10.10 -0.40 12.19
N ALA A 127 -10.60 0.71 11.63
CA ALA A 127 -11.05 1.84 12.44
C ALA A 127 -12.30 1.49 13.25
N ALA A 128 -13.29 0.81 12.68
CA ALA A 128 -14.48 0.35 13.40
C ALA A 128 -14.10 -0.53 14.61
N ARG A 129 -13.15 -1.47 14.43
CA ARG A 129 -12.60 -2.31 15.50
C ARG A 129 -11.98 -1.45 16.62
N ARG A 130 -11.10 -0.51 16.25
CA ARG A 130 -10.42 0.39 17.19
C ARG A 130 -11.40 1.22 18.04
N GLU A 131 -12.54 1.60 17.43
CA GLU A 131 -13.62 2.34 18.11
C GLU A 131 -14.61 1.41 18.85
N GLY A 132 -14.29 0.13 19.01
CA GLY A 132 -15.10 -0.85 19.75
C GLY A 132 -16.44 -1.20 19.11
N ARG A 133 -16.59 -1.00 17.78
CA ARG A 133 -17.80 -1.39 17.06
C ARG A 133 -17.82 -2.90 16.85
N GLN A 134 -18.96 -3.50 17.15
CA GLN A 134 -19.10 -4.96 17.12
C GLN A 134 -19.33 -5.50 15.72
N ARG A 135 -19.97 -4.71 14.83
CA ARG A 135 -20.42 -5.14 13.53
C ARG A 135 -20.12 -4.14 12.44
N VAL A 136 -19.80 -4.65 11.26
CA VAL A 136 -19.63 -3.84 10.06
C VAL A 136 -20.40 -4.49 8.90
N VAL A 137 -21.28 -3.71 8.27
CA VAL A 137 -21.98 -4.13 7.04
C VAL A 137 -21.27 -3.51 5.84
N VAL A 138 -20.94 -4.36 4.87
CA VAL A 138 -20.24 -4.00 3.63
C VAL A 138 -20.97 -4.56 2.41
N PRO A 139 -20.71 -4.09 1.19
CA PRO A 139 -21.12 -4.80 -0.03
C PRO A 139 -20.57 -6.22 -0.07
N VAL A 140 -21.34 -7.21 -0.54
CA VAL A 140 -20.90 -8.62 -0.63
C VAL A 140 -19.54 -8.75 -1.34
N ALA A 141 -19.32 -7.99 -2.41
CA ALA A 141 -18.03 -7.99 -3.13
C ALA A 141 -16.84 -7.58 -2.27
N SER A 142 -17.06 -6.88 -1.15
CA SER A 142 -16.01 -6.44 -0.22
C SER A 142 -15.83 -7.38 0.97
N LEU A 143 -16.64 -8.44 1.10
CA LEU A 143 -16.54 -9.41 2.21
C LEU A 143 -15.15 -10.05 2.36
N PRO A 144 -14.49 -10.48 1.27
CA PRO A 144 -13.16 -11.08 1.40
C PRO A 144 -12.13 -10.14 2.02
N GLU A 145 -12.18 -8.86 1.67
CA GLU A 145 -11.31 -7.83 2.23
C GLU A 145 -11.66 -7.48 3.68
N ALA A 146 -12.94 -7.26 3.94
CA ALA A 146 -13.43 -6.88 5.28
C ALA A 146 -13.22 -8.00 6.30
N GLY A 147 -13.36 -9.26 5.87
CA GLY A 147 -13.19 -10.46 6.71
C GLY A 147 -11.74 -10.75 7.11
N LEU A 148 -10.75 -9.94 6.67
CA LEU A 148 -9.37 -10.02 7.14
C LEU A 148 -9.18 -9.47 8.56
N VAL A 149 -10.19 -8.78 9.11
CA VAL A 149 -10.12 -8.18 10.45
C VAL A 149 -10.85 -9.06 11.43
N ASP A 150 -10.11 -9.65 12.35
CA ASP A 150 -10.66 -10.39 13.49
C ASP A 150 -11.33 -9.45 14.51
N GLU A 151 -12.11 -10.03 15.44
CA GLU A 151 -12.79 -9.34 16.55
C GLU A 151 -13.94 -8.41 16.13
N VAL A 152 -14.32 -8.40 14.84
CA VAL A 152 -15.48 -7.67 14.32
C VAL A 152 -16.35 -8.62 13.51
N GLU A 153 -17.65 -8.65 13.76
CA GLU A 153 -18.61 -9.37 12.94
C GLU A 153 -18.81 -8.62 11.61
N VAL A 154 -18.28 -9.18 10.53
CA VAL A 154 -18.42 -8.63 9.18
C VAL A 154 -19.59 -9.27 8.47
N LEU A 155 -20.48 -8.43 7.94
CA LEU A 155 -21.71 -8.84 7.27
C LEU A 155 -21.79 -8.22 5.87
N GLY A 156 -22.16 -9.02 4.87
CA GLY A 156 -22.26 -8.60 3.47
C GLY A 156 -23.68 -8.50 2.98
N ALA A 157 -24.00 -7.42 2.28
CA ALA A 157 -25.30 -7.22 1.64
C ALA A 157 -25.13 -6.93 0.14
N GLU A 158 -26.05 -7.44 -0.67
CA GLU A 158 -26.15 -7.11 -2.09
C GLU A 158 -27.04 -5.89 -2.32
N THR A 159 -28.08 -5.73 -1.48
CA THR A 159 -29.09 -4.69 -1.63
C THR A 159 -29.41 -3.98 -0.30
N LEU A 160 -29.87 -2.75 -0.40
CA LEU A 160 -30.39 -1.98 0.74
C LEU A 160 -31.61 -2.71 1.38
N GLY A 161 -32.43 -3.39 0.57
CA GLY A 161 -33.55 -4.19 1.06
C GLY A 161 -33.12 -5.30 2.01
N GLU A 162 -32.01 -5.98 1.74
CA GLU A 162 -31.41 -6.98 2.65
C GLU A 162 -30.93 -6.36 3.95
N VAL A 163 -30.26 -5.19 3.89
CA VAL A 163 -29.83 -4.45 5.08
C VAL A 163 -31.04 -4.09 5.94
N ILE A 164 -32.12 -3.56 5.33
CA ILE A 164 -33.35 -3.20 6.04
C ILE A 164 -34.02 -4.42 6.67
N ALA A 165 -34.11 -5.53 5.94
CA ALA A 165 -34.69 -6.78 6.45
C ALA A 165 -33.89 -7.30 7.66
N TRP A 166 -32.57 -7.29 7.57
CA TRP A 166 -31.68 -7.68 8.65
C TRP A 166 -31.84 -6.75 9.89
N LEU A 167 -31.86 -5.44 9.68
CA LEU A 167 -32.06 -4.45 10.76
C LEU A 167 -33.43 -4.65 11.47
N ARG A 168 -34.42 -5.16 10.76
CA ARG A 168 -35.74 -5.55 11.34
C ARG A 168 -35.77 -6.94 11.95
N GLY A 169 -34.65 -7.66 11.99
CA GLY A 169 -34.59 -9.04 12.49
C GLY A 169 -35.26 -10.07 11.59
N ARG A 170 -35.49 -9.77 10.31
CA ARG A 170 -36.23 -10.62 9.35
C ARG A 170 -35.35 -11.27 8.28
N GLY A 171 -34.03 -11.20 8.38
CA GLY A 171 -33.11 -11.75 7.39
C GLY A 171 -31.74 -12.02 7.97
N ARG A 172 -30.92 -12.71 7.18
CA ARG A 172 -29.50 -12.92 7.49
C ARG A 172 -28.68 -12.30 6.35
N LEU A 173 -27.60 -11.64 6.70
CA LEU A 173 -26.62 -11.16 5.74
C LEU A 173 -25.53 -12.21 5.53
N ALA A 174 -24.87 -12.14 4.40
CA ALA A 174 -23.74 -13.01 4.08
C ALA A 174 -22.57 -12.78 5.05
N THR A 175 -21.85 -13.85 5.38
CA THR A 175 -20.63 -13.78 6.21
C THR A 175 -19.40 -14.10 5.36
N PRO A 176 -18.21 -13.61 5.74
CA PRO A 176 -16.99 -13.97 5.04
C PRO A 176 -16.79 -15.48 5.01
N VAL A 177 -16.46 -16.01 3.86
CA VAL A 177 -15.97 -17.39 3.74
C VAL A 177 -14.47 -17.35 4.00
N ALA A 178 -13.98 -18.29 4.82
CA ALA A 178 -12.55 -18.41 5.07
C ALA A 178 -11.79 -18.42 3.74
N ALA A 179 -10.89 -17.45 3.57
CA ALA A 179 -10.07 -17.40 2.37
C ALA A 179 -9.21 -18.67 2.30
N GLY A 180 -9.27 -19.36 1.16
CA GLY A 180 -8.37 -20.48 0.90
C GLY A 180 -6.91 -20.04 0.99
N ALA A 181 -5.98 -20.99 1.07
CA ALA A 181 -4.55 -20.69 1.09
C ALA A 181 -4.18 -19.77 -0.06
N VAL A 182 -3.53 -18.65 0.25
CA VAL A 182 -3.06 -17.69 -0.77
C VAL A 182 -2.14 -18.42 -1.73
N PRO A 183 -2.44 -18.47 -3.03
CA PRO A 183 -1.54 -19.10 -3.99
C PRO A 183 -0.19 -18.38 -3.93
N ARG A 184 0.89 -19.13 -3.71
CA ARG A 184 2.22 -18.53 -3.87
C ARG A 184 2.37 -18.12 -5.32
N SER A 185 2.69 -16.84 -5.54
CA SER A 185 2.98 -16.38 -6.90
C SER A 185 4.14 -17.21 -7.47
N THR A 186 4.10 -17.49 -8.78
CA THR A 186 5.24 -18.10 -9.48
C THR A 186 6.40 -17.11 -9.45
N ARG A 187 7.19 -17.18 -8.38
CA ARG A 187 8.33 -16.28 -8.19
C ARG A 187 9.39 -16.60 -9.24
N ARG A 188 9.94 -15.56 -9.84
CA ARG A 188 11.13 -15.67 -10.66
C ARG A 188 12.30 -16.04 -9.77
N ASP A 189 13.04 -17.10 -10.12
CA ASP A 189 14.13 -17.61 -9.29
C ASP A 189 15.46 -16.90 -9.60
N LEU A 190 16.29 -16.72 -8.56
CA LEU A 190 17.61 -16.11 -8.71
C LEU A 190 18.56 -17.04 -9.50
N SER A 191 18.30 -18.34 -9.51
CA SER A 191 19.04 -19.32 -10.31
C SER A 191 18.96 -19.06 -11.83
N ASP A 192 17.90 -18.36 -12.29
CA ASP A 192 17.78 -17.93 -13.70
C ASP A 192 18.82 -16.87 -14.09
N VAL A 193 19.44 -16.19 -13.11
CA VAL A 193 20.41 -15.12 -13.37
C VAL A 193 21.79 -15.74 -13.53
N VAL A 194 22.18 -15.95 -14.79
CA VAL A 194 23.51 -16.47 -15.11
C VAL A 194 24.58 -15.43 -14.84
N GLY A 195 25.69 -15.82 -14.25
CA GLY A 195 26.80 -14.93 -13.91
C GLY A 195 26.40 -13.81 -12.96
N GLN A 196 26.90 -12.58 -13.17
CA GLN A 196 26.60 -11.38 -12.37
C GLN A 196 26.79 -11.58 -10.86
N GLU A 197 27.82 -12.34 -10.45
CA GLU A 197 28.04 -12.76 -9.06
C GLU A 197 28.09 -11.60 -8.08
N GLU A 198 28.79 -10.51 -8.44
CA GLU A 198 28.87 -9.30 -7.63
C GLU A 198 27.49 -8.64 -7.44
N ALA A 199 26.71 -8.57 -8.51
CA ALA A 199 25.37 -7.96 -8.45
C ALA A 199 24.38 -8.85 -7.69
N ARG A 200 24.44 -10.17 -7.83
CA ARG A 200 23.65 -11.13 -7.05
C ARG A 200 23.99 -11.03 -5.57
N TRP A 201 25.28 -11.01 -5.22
CA TRP A 201 25.71 -10.80 -3.84
C TRP A 201 25.24 -9.46 -3.28
N ALA A 202 25.33 -8.39 -4.07
CA ALA A 202 24.89 -7.07 -3.63
C ALA A 202 23.37 -7.01 -3.33
N ILE A 203 22.51 -7.67 -4.12
CA ILE A 203 21.07 -7.70 -3.80
C ILE A 203 20.76 -8.61 -2.59
N GLU A 204 21.55 -9.65 -2.34
CA GLU A 204 21.46 -10.43 -1.10
C GLU A 204 21.79 -9.56 0.12
N VAL A 205 22.87 -8.75 0.06
CA VAL A 205 23.23 -7.80 1.11
C VAL A 205 22.16 -6.73 1.26
N ALA A 206 21.63 -6.20 0.15
CA ALA A 206 20.53 -5.24 0.15
C ALA A 206 19.29 -5.83 0.87
N ALA A 207 18.93 -7.06 0.52
CA ALA A 207 17.81 -7.77 1.15
C ALA A 207 18.05 -8.02 2.64
N ALA A 208 19.24 -8.43 3.04
CA ALA A 208 19.58 -8.73 4.43
C ALA A 208 19.62 -7.48 5.31
N GLY A 209 20.22 -6.40 4.83
CA GLY A 209 20.41 -5.17 5.61
C GLY A 209 19.32 -4.12 5.43
N GLY A 210 18.46 -4.25 4.43
CA GLY A 210 17.52 -3.19 4.05
C GLY A 210 18.21 -2.03 3.32
N HIS A 211 19.32 -2.30 2.63
CA HIS A 211 20.15 -1.29 1.97
C HIS A 211 19.63 -0.91 0.59
N HIS A 212 19.57 0.38 0.31
CA HIS A 212 19.24 0.88 -1.02
C HIS A 212 20.39 0.62 -1.99
N ALA A 213 20.06 0.29 -3.25
CA ALA A 213 21.07 -0.08 -4.23
C ALA A 213 20.88 0.60 -5.59
N LEU A 214 22.01 0.87 -6.27
CA LEU A 214 22.08 1.37 -7.63
C LEU A 214 22.82 0.37 -8.51
N LEU A 215 22.15 -0.14 -9.54
CA LEU A 215 22.71 -0.99 -10.57
C LEU A 215 23.05 -0.12 -11.80
N THR A 216 24.32 -0.08 -12.19
CA THR A 216 24.75 0.64 -13.39
C THR A 216 25.32 -0.34 -14.41
N GLY A 217 25.01 -0.16 -15.69
CA GLY A 217 25.54 -1.02 -16.75
C GLY A 217 24.84 -0.81 -18.08
N PRO A 218 25.40 -1.32 -19.17
CA PRO A 218 24.80 -1.23 -20.51
C PRO A 218 23.39 -1.83 -20.56
N PRO A 219 22.57 -1.53 -21.57
CA PRO A 219 21.33 -2.23 -21.81
C PRO A 219 21.57 -3.73 -22.02
N GLY A 220 20.62 -4.57 -21.62
CA GLY A 220 20.69 -6.02 -21.80
C GLY A 220 21.56 -6.82 -20.82
N VAL A 221 22.25 -6.17 -19.84
CA VAL A 221 23.08 -6.89 -18.86
C VAL A 221 22.28 -7.55 -17.71
N GLY A 222 20.94 -7.44 -17.70
CA GLY A 222 20.09 -8.10 -16.73
C GLY A 222 19.73 -7.28 -15.50
N LYS A 223 19.86 -5.94 -15.49
CA LYS A 223 19.47 -5.06 -14.37
C LYS A 223 18.05 -5.29 -13.92
N THR A 224 17.08 -5.19 -14.82
CA THR A 224 15.65 -5.39 -14.55
C THR A 224 15.35 -6.83 -14.17
N MET A 225 16.02 -7.80 -14.79
CA MET A 225 15.89 -9.21 -14.47
C MET A 225 16.31 -9.48 -13.03
N LEU A 226 17.41 -8.92 -12.57
CA LEU A 226 17.89 -9.04 -11.20
C LEU A 226 16.95 -8.35 -10.21
N ALA A 227 16.47 -7.14 -10.55
CA ALA A 227 15.52 -6.39 -9.71
C ALA A 227 14.24 -7.17 -9.40
N GLN A 228 13.67 -7.85 -10.38
CA GLN A 228 12.45 -8.64 -10.26
C GLN A 228 12.58 -9.87 -9.35
N ARG A 229 13.80 -10.26 -9.00
CA ARG A 229 14.08 -11.40 -8.11
C ARG A 229 14.28 -10.97 -6.65
N LEU A 230 14.54 -9.69 -6.41
CA LEU A 230 14.78 -9.15 -5.08
C LEU A 230 13.61 -9.38 -4.09
N PRO A 231 12.32 -9.22 -4.46
CA PRO A 231 11.22 -9.54 -3.54
C PRO A 231 11.23 -10.99 -3.07
N GLY A 232 11.67 -11.93 -3.92
CA GLY A 232 11.80 -13.35 -3.59
C GLY A 232 12.87 -13.64 -2.54
N LEU A 233 13.80 -12.73 -2.30
CA LEU A 233 14.85 -12.84 -1.29
C LEU A 233 14.42 -12.25 0.06
N LEU A 234 13.37 -11.43 0.09
CA LEU A 234 12.85 -10.87 1.32
C LEU A 234 12.03 -11.91 2.09
N PRO A 235 12.05 -11.89 3.44
CA PRO A 235 11.14 -12.73 4.21
C PRO A 235 9.68 -12.37 3.91
N PRO A 236 8.73 -13.29 4.08
CA PRO A 236 7.32 -13.00 4.00
C PRO A 236 6.93 -11.93 5.01
N LEU A 237 5.88 -11.19 4.72
CA LEU A 237 5.33 -10.21 5.64
C LEU A 237 4.74 -10.91 6.87
N THR A 238 4.88 -10.31 8.04
CA THR A 238 4.13 -10.71 9.23
C THR A 238 2.65 -10.37 9.05
N ASP A 239 1.75 -10.94 9.87
CA ASP A 239 0.31 -10.67 9.77
C ASP A 239 -0.01 -9.17 9.90
N ALA A 240 0.67 -8.48 10.82
CA ALA A 240 0.51 -7.04 11.00
C ALA A 240 1.00 -6.24 9.78
N GLU A 241 2.15 -6.61 9.20
CA GLU A 241 2.68 -5.98 7.99
C GLU A 241 1.81 -6.28 6.77
N SER A 242 1.25 -7.49 6.68
CA SER A 242 0.32 -7.89 5.63
C SER A 242 -0.94 -7.03 5.63
N LEU A 243 -1.53 -6.79 6.80
CA LEU A 243 -2.68 -5.91 6.95
C LEU A 243 -2.34 -4.45 6.60
N GLU A 244 -1.17 -3.94 7.03
CA GLU A 244 -0.71 -2.59 6.73
C GLU A 244 -0.54 -2.39 5.21
N VAL A 245 0.11 -3.32 4.53
CA VAL A 245 0.30 -3.30 3.06
C VAL A 245 -1.04 -3.44 2.35
N THR A 246 -1.89 -4.37 2.80
CA THR A 246 -3.22 -4.60 2.20
C THR A 246 -4.10 -3.36 2.31
N ALA A 247 -4.07 -2.64 3.43
CA ALA A 247 -4.81 -1.37 3.61
C ALA A 247 -4.39 -0.30 2.58
N ILE A 248 -3.09 -0.19 2.29
CA ILE A 248 -2.58 0.73 1.26
C ILE A 248 -3.08 0.31 -0.14
N HIS A 249 -3.03 -0.99 -0.46
CA HIS A 249 -3.49 -1.52 -1.75
C HIS A 249 -5.00 -1.43 -1.91
N SER A 250 -5.78 -1.58 -0.84
CA SER A 250 -7.22 -1.32 -0.80
C SER A 250 -7.55 0.11 -1.24
N LEU A 251 -6.88 1.10 -0.64
CA LEU A 251 -7.04 2.52 -1.00
C LEU A 251 -6.59 2.84 -2.42
N ALA A 252 -5.52 2.17 -2.88
CA ALA A 252 -5.04 2.31 -4.25
C ALA A 252 -6.00 1.65 -5.28
N GLY A 253 -6.84 0.70 -4.85
CA GLY A 253 -7.65 -0.13 -5.72
C GLY A 253 -6.81 -1.12 -6.54
N THR A 254 -5.77 -1.69 -5.92
CA THR A 254 -4.81 -2.61 -6.53
C THR A 254 -4.70 -3.94 -5.77
N LEU A 255 -5.74 -4.31 -5.03
CA LEU A 255 -5.80 -5.62 -4.37
C LEU A 255 -5.86 -6.74 -5.43
N PRO A 256 -5.22 -7.89 -5.16
CA PRO A 256 -5.36 -9.05 -6.02
C PRO A 256 -6.79 -9.59 -6.04
N ASP A 257 -7.25 -10.04 -7.19
CA ASP A 257 -8.54 -10.69 -7.32
C ASP A 257 -8.58 -12.02 -6.55
N GLY A 258 -9.67 -12.26 -5.82
CA GLY A 258 -9.93 -13.52 -5.11
C GLY A 258 -9.14 -13.74 -3.80
N HIS A 259 -8.01 -13.06 -3.60
CA HIS A 259 -7.20 -13.14 -2.39
C HIS A 259 -6.72 -11.74 -1.98
N PRO A 260 -7.51 -11.01 -1.20
CA PRO A 260 -7.22 -9.61 -0.91
C PRO A 260 -6.00 -9.40 0.01
N LEU A 261 -5.58 -10.43 0.78
CA LEU A 261 -4.44 -10.31 1.69
C LEU A 261 -3.11 -10.34 0.94
N VAL A 262 -2.32 -9.29 1.07
CA VAL A 262 -0.96 -9.20 0.52
C VAL A 262 0.00 -9.80 1.54
N VAL A 263 0.48 -11.01 1.28
CA VAL A 263 1.40 -11.74 2.19
C VAL A 263 2.87 -11.65 1.77
N GLU A 264 3.11 -11.23 0.54
CA GLU A 264 4.46 -11.13 -0.02
C GLU A 264 4.88 -9.66 -0.17
N PRO A 265 6.17 -9.34 0.04
CA PRO A 265 6.70 -8.00 -0.21
C PRO A 265 6.37 -7.53 -1.63
N PRO A 266 5.67 -6.38 -1.80
CA PRO A 266 5.28 -5.90 -3.11
C PRO A 266 6.50 -5.47 -3.95
N PHE A 267 6.38 -5.63 -5.28
CA PHE A 267 7.33 -5.09 -6.25
C PHE A 267 6.63 -4.04 -7.09
N VAL A 268 7.06 -2.80 -6.96
CA VAL A 268 6.46 -1.68 -7.69
C VAL A 268 7.52 -1.05 -8.60
N ALA A 269 7.28 -1.10 -9.90
CA ALA A 269 8.17 -0.57 -10.93
C ALA A 269 7.41 0.44 -11.79
N PRO A 270 7.32 1.71 -11.39
CA PRO A 270 6.68 2.73 -12.20
C PRO A 270 7.48 3.00 -13.47
N HIS A 271 6.77 3.32 -14.56
CA HIS A 271 7.40 3.67 -15.84
C HIS A 271 8.26 4.94 -15.69
N HIS A 272 9.32 5.08 -16.48
CA HIS A 272 10.23 6.24 -16.44
C HIS A 272 9.55 7.59 -16.79
N THR A 273 8.34 7.59 -17.37
CA THR A 273 7.53 8.80 -17.59
C THR A 273 6.63 9.16 -16.40
N THR A 274 6.78 8.49 -15.26
CA THR A 274 5.94 8.73 -14.09
C THR A 274 6.05 10.17 -13.60
N THR A 275 4.94 10.71 -13.11
CA THR A 275 4.89 12.07 -12.53
C THR A 275 5.07 12.03 -11.02
N VAL A 276 5.41 13.17 -10.40
CA VAL A 276 5.51 13.29 -8.93
C VAL A 276 4.23 12.81 -8.24
N PRO A 277 3.00 13.21 -8.64
CA PRO A 277 1.77 12.69 -8.02
C PRO A 277 1.57 11.18 -8.18
N ALA A 278 1.99 10.60 -9.31
CA ALA A 278 1.90 9.15 -9.51
C ALA A 278 2.92 8.39 -8.65
N LEU A 279 4.09 9.00 -8.38
CA LEU A 279 5.15 8.41 -7.57
C LEU A 279 4.84 8.52 -6.08
N VAL A 280 4.62 9.72 -5.54
CA VAL A 280 4.44 9.92 -4.09
C VAL A 280 2.98 9.92 -3.66
N GLY A 281 2.06 10.13 -4.57
CA GLY A 281 0.64 10.20 -4.28
C GLY A 281 0.05 11.58 -4.51
N GLY A 282 -1.26 11.64 -4.64
CA GLY A 282 -1.99 12.87 -4.97
C GLY A 282 -3.39 12.57 -5.48
N GLY A 283 -3.91 13.47 -6.28
CA GLY A 283 -5.25 13.40 -6.89
C GLY A 283 -6.11 14.60 -6.55
N SER A 284 -7.22 14.79 -7.27
CA SER A 284 -8.30 15.72 -6.92
C SER A 284 -9.23 15.04 -5.91
N GLY A 285 -9.60 15.68 -4.82
CA GLY A 285 -10.41 15.11 -3.73
C GLY A 285 -9.55 14.29 -2.75
N MET A 286 -9.97 13.06 -2.43
CA MET A 286 -9.22 12.19 -1.53
C MET A 286 -7.83 11.91 -2.10
N ALA A 287 -6.80 12.20 -1.30
CA ALA A 287 -5.42 11.86 -1.67
C ALA A 287 -5.27 10.34 -1.80
N ARG A 288 -4.70 9.88 -2.93
CA ARG A 288 -4.45 8.45 -3.17
C ARG A 288 -2.98 8.12 -2.97
N PRO A 289 -2.66 6.90 -2.46
CA PRO A 289 -1.28 6.48 -2.31
C PRO A 289 -0.60 6.32 -3.69
N GLY A 290 0.63 6.82 -3.80
CA GLY A 290 1.47 6.68 -4.98
C GLY A 290 2.23 5.36 -5.02
N ALA A 291 3.14 5.23 -6.01
CA ALA A 291 3.99 4.05 -6.17
C ALA A 291 4.86 3.79 -4.92
N VAL A 292 5.35 4.86 -4.28
CA VAL A 292 6.17 4.82 -3.06
C VAL A 292 5.44 4.10 -1.92
N SER A 293 4.18 4.48 -1.66
CA SER A 293 3.39 3.85 -0.60
C SER A 293 2.95 2.43 -0.99
N ARG A 294 2.63 2.19 -2.27
CA ARG A 294 2.34 0.82 -2.75
C ARG A 294 3.52 -0.13 -2.64
N ALA A 295 4.75 0.40 -2.65
CA ALA A 295 5.98 -0.38 -2.42
C ALA A 295 6.30 -0.59 -0.93
N HIS A 296 5.46 -0.11 -0.02
CA HIS A 296 5.67 -0.25 1.43
C HIS A 296 5.97 -1.70 1.83
N ARG A 297 6.98 -1.93 2.67
CA ARG A 297 7.51 -3.24 3.09
C ARG A 297 8.06 -4.11 1.95
N GLY A 298 8.18 -3.55 0.74
CA GLY A 298 8.64 -4.24 -0.46
C GLY A 298 9.75 -3.49 -1.17
N VAL A 299 9.71 -3.53 -2.50
CA VAL A 299 10.74 -2.99 -3.38
C VAL A 299 10.14 -1.94 -4.31
N LEU A 300 10.70 -0.73 -4.29
CA LEU A 300 10.47 0.28 -5.33
C LEU A 300 11.64 0.20 -6.32
N PHE A 301 11.35 -0.22 -7.54
CA PHE A 301 12.33 -0.31 -8.62
C PHE A 301 12.14 0.83 -9.61
N LEU A 302 13.18 1.64 -9.79
CA LEU A 302 13.19 2.71 -10.78
C LEU A 302 14.20 2.37 -11.87
N ASP A 303 13.69 1.86 -13.00
CA ASP A 303 14.50 1.61 -14.18
C ASP A 303 14.76 2.92 -14.94
N GLU A 304 15.89 2.98 -15.63
CA GLU A 304 16.33 4.18 -16.35
C GLU A 304 16.21 5.46 -15.49
N CYS A 305 16.58 5.35 -14.21
CA CYS A 305 16.28 6.37 -13.20
C CYS A 305 16.85 7.76 -13.55
N ALA A 306 17.92 7.85 -14.35
CA ALA A 306 18.44 9.11 -14.86
C ALA A 306 17.51 9.82 -15.89
N GLU A 307 16.50 9.12 -16.41
CA GLU A 307 15.50 9.70 -17.35
C GLU A 307 14.26 10.25 -16.63
N LEU A 308 14.01 9.86 -15.37
CA LEU A 308 12.87 10.34 -14.57
C LEU A 308 12.86 11.85 -14.30
N GLY A 309 13.99 12.50 -14.43
CA GLY A 309 14.15 13.91 -14.12
C GLY A 309 14.32 14.21 -12.62
N THR A 310 15.06 15.29 -12.34
CA THR A 310 15.51 15.64 -10.98
C THR A 310 14.36 15.82 -10.00
N LYS A 311 13.26 16.49 -10.42
CA LYS A 311 12.09 16.74 -9.54
C LYS A 311 11.42 15.47 -9.04
N VAL A 312 11.31 14.45 -9.91
CA VAL A 312 10.71 13.16 -9.56
C VAL A 312 11.61 12.42 -8.56
N LEU A 313 12.92 12.38 -8.83
CA LEU A 313 13.87 11.72 -7.95
C LEU A 313 14.00 12.42 -6.59
N GLU A 314 14.00 13.75 -6.55
CA GLU A 314 14.04 14.51 -5.30
C GLU A 314 12.79 14.33 -4.43
N SER A 315 11.64 14.04 -5.04
CA SER A 315 10.42 13.76 -4.28
C SER A 315 10.50 12.48 -3.42
N LEU A 316 11.49 11.61 -3.68
CA LEU A 316 11.77 10.41 -2.87
C LEU A 316 12.49 10.73 -1.57
N ARG A 317 13.10 11.91 -1.44
CA ARG A 317 13.92 12.25 -0.28
C ARG A 317 13.15 12.12 1.03
N THR A 318 12.02 12.79 1.16
CA THR A 318 11.19 12.73 2.37
C THR A 318 10.71 11.30 2.70
N PRO A 319 10.15 10.51 1.76
CA PRO A 319 9.79 9.13 2.04
C PRO A 319 10.96 8.24 2.51
N LEU A 320 12.16 8.45 1.96
CA LEU A 320 13.34 7.69 2.37
C LEU A 320 13.85 8.10 3.76
N GLU A 321 13.62 9.36 4.18
CA GLU A 321 14.02 9.86 5.50
C GLU A 321 12.98 9.50 6.57
N ASP A 322 11.71 9.79 6.31
CA ASP A 322 10.64 9.69 7.30
C ASP A 322 9.96 8.31 7.31
N GLY A 323 10.13 7.51 6.25
CA GLY A 323 9.42 6.24 6.07
C GLY A 323 7.92 6.42 5.84
N GLU A 324 7.47 7.64 5.53
CA GLU A 324 6.08 7.96 5.22
C GLU A 324 5.96 9.07 4.17
N VAL A 325 4.81 9.13 3.53
CA VAL A 325 4.41 10.23 2.66
C VAL A 325 3.30 11.03 3.34
N ARG A 326 3.46 12.36 3.37
CA ARG A 326 2.46 13.30 3.87
C ARG A 326 1.92 14.13 2.70
N ILE A 327 0.64 13.99 2.40
CA ILE A 327 -0.02 14.73 1.32
C ILE A 327 -0.92 15.78 1.96
N ALA A 328 -0.46 17.03 1.97
CA ALA A 328 -1.26 18.15 2.45
C ALA A 328 -2.30 18.52 1.40
N ARG A 329 -3.54 18.69 1.84
CA ARG A 329 -4.69 19.14 1.06
C ARG A 329 -5.46 20.21 1.85
N ARG A 330 -6.39 20.90 1.18
CA ARG A 330 -7.27 21.88 1.83
C ARG A 330 -7.96 21.29 3.07
N ASP A 331 -8.31 20.03 3.00
CA ASP A 331 -9.12 19.32 3.98
C ASP A 331 -8.28 18.53 5.01
N GLY A 332 -6.96 18.75 5.04
CA GLY A 332 -6.06 18.12 6.01
C GLY A 332 -4.88 17.39 5.37
N VAL A 333 -4.16 16.61 6.19
CA VAL A 333 -2.98 15.85 5.78
C VAL A 333 -3.30 14.37 5.77
N ALA A 334 -3.21 13.74 4.60
CA ALA A 334 -3.24 12.29 4.47
C ALA A 334 -1.83 11.71 4.66
N ARG A 335 -1.69 10.68 5.50
CA ARG A 335 -0.42 10.00 5.77
C ARG A 335 -0.47 8.59 5.21
N TYR A 336 0.60 8.20 4.52
CA TYR A 336 0.77 6.86 3.99
C TYR A 336 2.14 6.31 4.37
N PRO A 337 2.23 5.14 4.99
CA PRO A 337 3.50 4.47 5.21
C PRO A 337 4.24 4.25 3.88
N ALA A 338 5.58 4.38 3.94
CA ALA A 338 6.42 4.33 2.74
C ALA A 338 7.83 3.80 3.06
N ARG A 339 7.90 2.72 3.86
CA ARG A 339 9.16 2.02 4.14
C ARG A 339 9.39 0.97 3.07
N PHE A 340 10.26 1.24 2.13
CA PHE A 340 10.56 0.38 1.00
C PHE A 340 12.06 0.26 0.78
N LEU A 341 12.50 -0.80 0.12
CA LEU A 341 13.84 -0.93 -0.39
C LEU A 341 13.89 -0.27 -1.77
N LEU A 342 14.71 0.76 -1.92
CA LEU A 342 14.90 1.45 -3.20
C LEU A 342 15.97 0.73 -4.02
N LEU A 343 15.59 0.30 -5.22
CA LEU A 343 16.50 -0.22 -6.23
C LEU A 343 16.46 0.66 -7.47
N LEU A 344 17.58 1.26 -7.79
CA LEU A 344 17.76 2.12 -8.96
C LEU A 344 18.51 1.36 -10.04
N ALA A 345 18.14 1.57 -11.30
CA ALA A 345 18.92 1.12 -12.43
C ALA A 345 19.20 2.28 -13.38
N ALA A 346 20.44 2.38 -13.86
CA ALA A 346 20.86 3.41 -14.81
C ALA A 346 21.79 2.85 -15.89
N ASN A 347 21.74 3.44 -17.06
CA ASN A 347 22.76 3.26 -18.06
C ASN A 347 24.00 4.12 -17.74
N PRO A 348 25.20 3.80 -18.21
CA PRO A 348 26.41 4.57 -17.90
C PRO A 348 26.45 5.94 -18.58
N CYS A 349 25.64 6.14 -19.63
CA CYS A 349 25.54 7.37 -20.40
C CYS A 349 24.24 7.42 -21.20
N PRO A 350 23.83 8.59 -21.75
CA PRO A 350 22.55 8.74 -22.46
C PRO A 350 22.50 8.01 -23.80
N CYS A 351 23.63 7.72 -24.47
CA CYS A 351 23.60 6.95 -25.71
C CYS A 351 23.45 5.44 -25.48
N ALA A 352 23.60 4.97 -24.23
CA ALA A 352 23.40 3.60 -23.82
C ALA A 352 23.98 2.54 -24.77
N PRO A 353 25.28 2.57 -25.14
CA PRO A 353 25.84 1.63 -26.06
C PRO A 353 25.94 0.23 -25.45
N ALA A 354 25.91 -0.80 -26.26
CA ALA A 354 26.07 -2.19 -25.82
C ALA A 354 27.44 -2.46 -25.19
N ARG A 355 28.49 -1.79 -25.67
CA ARG A 355 29.83 -1.79 -25.09
C ARG A 355 30.20 -0.37 -24.69
N GLU A 356 30.81 -0.19 -23.52
CA GLU A 356 31.25 1.12 -23.06
C GLU A 356 32.25 1.80 -24.00
N THR A 357 33.06 1.03 -24.70
CA THR A 357 33.99 1.49 -25.74
C THR A 357 33.32 2.19 -26.91
N ASP A 358 32.07 1.83 -27.21
CA ASP A 358 31.31 2.34 -28.35
C ASP A 358 30.59 3.67 -28.00
N CYS A 359 30.82 4.20 -26.80
CA CYS A 359 30.21 5.43 -26.34
C CYS A 359 30.75 6.65 -27.05
N VAL A 360 29.88 7.37 -27.75
CA VAL A 360 30.19 8.60 -28.50
C VAL A 360 29.87 9.89 -27.68
N CYS A 361 29.41 9.76 -26.44
CA CYS A 361 29.04 10.90 -25.64
C CYS A 361 30.26 11.71 -25.17
N PRO A 362 30.26 13.03 -25.33
CA PRO A 362 31.30 13.86 -24.75
C PRO A 362 31.25 13.79 -23.20
N PRO A 363 32.39 13.99 -22.51
CA PRO A 363 32.45 13.91 -21.04
C PRO A 363 31.45 14.81 -20.32
N THR A 364 31.10 15.96 -20.87
CA THR A 364 30.10 16.88 -20.35
C THR A 364 28.70 16.30 -20.38
N ALA A 365 28.31 15.57 -21.44
CA ALA A 365 27.02 14.90 -21.54
C ALA A 365 26.88 13.77 -20.53
N ARG A 366 27.95 12.96 -20.33
CA ARG A 366 27.98 11.91 -19.30
C ARG A 366 27.83 12.51 -17.89
N ARG A 367 28.58 13.58 -17.55
CA ARG A 367 28.47 14.25 -16.26
C ARG A 367 27.08 14.82 -16.04
N ARG A 368 26.48 15.45 -17.05
CA ARG A 368 25.11 15.99 -16.96
C ARG A 368 24.08 14.86 -16.77
N TYR A 369 24.25 13.73 -17.45
CA TYR A 369 23.36 12.57 -17.34
C TYR A 369 23.39 11.96 -15.94
N LEU A 370 24.58 11.64 -15.43
CA LEU A 370 24.73 11.11 -14.08
C LEU A 370 24.41 12.14 -12.99
N GLY A 371 24.65 13.45 -13.27
CA GLY A 371 24.29 14.54 -12.37
C GLY A 371 22.78 14.75 -12.19
N ARG A 372 21.92 14.09 -12.99
CA ARG A 372 20.47 14.04 -12.76
C ARG A 372 20.13 13.21 -11.51
N LEU A 373 20.99 12.25 -11.16
CA LEU A 373 20.94 11.56 -9.88
C LEU A 373 21.50 12.52 -8.83
N SER A 374 20.61 13.23 -8.11
CA SER A 374 21.01 14.27 -7.15
C SER A 374 21.90 13.70 -6.04
N GLY A 375 22.86 14.49 -5.57
CA GLY A 375 23.74 14.12 -4.46
C GLY A 375 22.95 13.58 -3.26
N PRO A 376 21.94 14.32 -2.75
CA PRO A 376 21.16 13.88 -1.58
C PRO A 376 20.44 12.53 -1.74
N LEU A 377 20.01 12.16 -2.96
CA LEU A 377 19.45 10.84 -3.22
C LEU A 377 20.53 9.75 -3.21
N ILE A 378 21.66 10.05 -3.88
CA ILE A 378 22.78 9.10 -4.00
C ILE A 378 23.49 8.86 -2.67
N ASP A 379 23.48 9.82 -1.75
CA ASP A 379 24.01 9.67 -0.39
C ASP A 379 23.22 8.66 0.45
N ARG A 380 21.97 8.36 0.05
CA ARG A 380 21.12 7.34 0.69
C ARG A 380 21.21 5.96 0.02
N VAL A 381 21.99 5.86 -1.06
CA VAL A 381 22.22 4.60 -1.76
C VAL A 381 23.51 3.97 -1.24
N ASP A 382 23.36 2.93 -0.43
CA ASP A 382 24.47 2.26 0.26
C ASP A 382 25.33 1.42 -0.69
N LEU A 383 24.66 0.77 -1.67
CA LEU A 383 25.30 -0.18 -2.57
C LEU A 383 25.28 0.35 -4.01
N ARG A 384 26.47 0.43 -4.61
CA ARG A 384 26.63 0.86 -6.01
C ARG A 384 27.34 -0.23 -6.78
N VAL A 385 26.63 -0.87 -7.71
CA VAL A 385 27.09 -2.06 -8.42
C VAL A 385 27.19 -1.77 -9.91
N ARG A 386 28.32 -2.11 -10.52
CA ARG A 386 28.52 -2.02 -11.95
C ARG A 386 28.38 -3.37 -12.60
N MET A 387 27.29 -3.56 -13.33
CA MET A 387 27.05 -4.79 -14.10
C MET A 387 27.75 -4.70 -15.46
N ARG A 388 28.41 -5.78 -15.84
CA ARG A 388 29.14 -5.89 -17.11
C ARG A 388 28.49 -6.91 -18.02
N PRO A 389 28.64 -6.79 -19.35
CA PRO A 389 28.23 -7.84 -20.28
C PRO A 389 28.90 -9.18 -19.91
N LEU A 390 28.15 -10.25 -20.00
CA LEU A 390 28.66 -11.59 -19.70
C LEU A 390 29.58 -12.08 -20.82
N SER A 391 30.65 -12.76 -20.45
CA SER A 391 31.50 -13.51 -21.40
C SER A 391 30.84 -14.86 -21.74
N ALA A 392 31.25 -15.45 -22.85
CA ALA A 392 30.79 -16.80 -23.25
C ALA A 392 31.09 -17.86 -22.15
N ALA A 393 32.20 -17.70 -21.43
CA ALA A 393 32.58 -18.59 -20.33
C ALA A 393 31.62 -18.47 -19.14
N ALA A 394 31.04 -17.28 -18.90
CA ALA A 394 30.08 -17.08 -17.82
C ALA A 394 28.75 -17.82 -18.05
N TYR A 395 28.35 -18.05 -19.31
CA TYR A 395 27.18 -18.86 -19.66
C TYR A 395 27.38 -20.35 -19.43
N ALA A 396 28.64 -20.82 -19.45
CA ALA A 396 28.99 -22.21 -19.21
C ALA A 396 29.25 -22.53 -17.71
N ALA A 397 29.17 -21.53 -16.85
CA ALA A 397 29.34 -21.68 -15.40
C ALA A 397 28.21 -22.50 -14.77
N ALA A 398 28.47 -23.07 -13.58
CA ALA A 398 27.48 -23.79 -12.79
C ALA A 398 26.22 -22.92 -12.53
N PRO A 399 25.02 -23.54 -12.41
CA PRO A 399 23.79 -22.82 -12.09
C PRO A 399 23.97 -21.98 -10.82
N ALA A 400 23.32 -20.81 -10.81
CA ALA A 400 23.28 -19.95 -9.65
C ALA A 400 22.50 -20.60 -8.50
N GLU A 401 22.73 -20.15 -7.26
CA GLU A 401 21.92 -20.55 -6.11
C GLU A 401 20.47 -20.13 -6.30
N SER A 402 19.54 -20.95 -5.76
CA SER A 402 18.11 -20.64 -5.78
C SER A 402 17.76 -19.47 -4.87
N SER A 403 16.67 -18.80 -5.18
CA SER A 403 16.12 -17.74 -4.33
C SER A 403 15.81 -18.22 -2.92
N ASP A 404 15.39 -19.48 -2.74
CA ASP A 404 15.07 -20.05 -1.43
C ASP A 404 16.31 -20.15 -0.54
N ALA A 405 17.42 -20.67 -1.06
CA ALA A 405 18.68 -20.76 -0.31
C ALA A 405 19.21 -19.40 0.13
N VAL A 406 19.11 -18.41 -0.75
CA VAL A 406 19.50 -17.03 -0.45
C VAL A 406 18.55 -16.39 0.57
N ARG A 407 17.24 -16.58 0.45
CA ARG A 407 16.23 -16.08 1.40
C ARG A 407 16.44 -16.63 2.81
N ASP A 408 16.81 -17.88 2.96
CA ASP A 408 17.11 -18.46 4.25
C ASP A 408 18.28 -17.75 4.94
N ARG A 409 19.37 -17.45 4.20
CA ARG A 409 20.49 -16.65 4.72
C ARG A 409 20.07 -15.23 5.06
N VAL A 410 19.28 -14.60 4.20
CA VAL A 410 18.71 -13.24 4.43
C VAL A 410 17.87 -13.24 5.71
N SER A 411 17.01 -14.25 5.90
CA SER A 411 16.15 -14.36 7.09
C SER A 411 16.97 -14.52 8.37
N GLN A 412 18.01 -15.37 8.35
CA GLN A 412 18.94 -15.53 9.47
C GLN A 412 19.69 -14.22 9.78
N ALA A 413 20.17 -13.51 8.74
CA ALA A 413 20.87 -12.25 8.91
C ALA A 413 19.95 -11.17 9.49
N ARG A 414 18.69 -11.09 9.03
CA ARG A 414 17.68 -10.17 9.58
C ARG A 414 17.33 -10.51 11.02
N ALA A 415 17.16 -11.76 11.36
CA ALA A 415 16.90 -12.19 12.75
C ALA A 415 18.06 -11.80 13.68
N ALA A 416 19.31 -11.99 13.25
CA ALA A 416 20.49 -11.55 14.00
C ALA A 416 20.57 -10.03 14.14
N ALA A 417 20.23 -9.27 13.09
CA ALA A 417 20.17 -7.80 13.14
C ALA A 417 19.07 -7.33 14.09
N ALA A 418 17.86 -7.89 14.00
CA ALA A 418 16.75 -7.55 14.87
C ALA A 418 17.07 -7.81 16.35
N ALA A 419 17.69 -8.95 16.68
CA ALA A 419 18.14 -9.26 18.04
C ALA A 419 19.18 -8.25 18.55
N ARG A 420 20.13 -7.84 17.71
CA ARG A 420 21.15 -6.84 18.04
C ARG A 420 20.56 -5.47 18.30
N TRP A 421 19.63 -5.04 17.46
CA TRP A 421 19.11 -3.67 17.45
C TRP A 421 17.83 -3.48 18.29
N ARG A 422 17.23 -4.56 18.80
CA ARG A 422 16.03 -4.53 19.65
C ARG A 422 16.11 -3.50 20.80
N PRO A 423 17.24 -3.37 21.55
CA PRO A 423 17.33 -2.39 22.63
C PRO A 423 17.19 -0.93 22.17
N HIS A 424 17.42 -0.67 20.88
CA HIS A 424 17.37 0.66 20.29
C HIS A 424 16.10 0.90 19.46
N GLY A 425 15.19 -0.08 19.37
CA GLY A 425 13.96 0.02 18.57
C GLY A 425 14.16 -0.12 17.07
N TRP A 426 15.32 -0.59 16.59
CA TRP A 426 15.59 -0.84 15.17
C TRP A 426 15.49 -2.35 14.86
N SER A 427 15.16 -2.69 13.61
CA SER A 427 14.98 -4.07 13.18
C SER A 427 15.98 -4.54 12.12
N ILE A 428 16.44 -3.64 11.27
CA ILE A 428 17.42 -3.93 10.20
C ILE A 428 18.55 -2.92 10.21
N ASN A 429 19.65 -3.24 9.57
CA ASN A 429 20.83 -2.37 9.54
C ASN A 429 20.55 -1.02 8.86
N GLY A 430 19.73 -0.99 7.81
CA GLY A 430 19.35 0.23 7.11
C GLY A 430 18.59 1.26 7.95
N ASP A 431 17.97 0.83 9.06
CA ASP A 431 17.27 1.72 10.00
C ASP A 431 18.24 2.45 10.97
N VAL A 432 19.49 1.98 11.06
CA VAL A 432 20.43 2.45 12.09
C VAL A 432 21.10 3.74 11.66
N PRO A 433 20.98 4.84 12.43
CA PRO A 433 21.67 6.08 12.12
C PRO A 433 23.20 5.92 12.13
N GLY A 434 23.90 6.58 11.19
CA GLY A 434 25.36 6.51 11.06
C GLY A 434 26.15 6.71 12.36
N PRO A 435 25.80 7.69 13.23
CA PRO A 435 26.49 7.88 14.52
C PRO A 435 26.40 6.68 15.46
N ALA A 436 25.32 5.89 15.41
CA ALA A 436 25.15 4.71 16.25
C ALA A 436 26.11 3.57 15.86
N TYR A 437 26.56 3.51 14.60
CA TYR A 437 27.62 2.59 14.18
C TYR A 437 29.00 3.02 14.70
N ALA A 438 29.26 4.30 14.88
CA ALA A 438 30.55 4.83 15.32
C ALA A 438 30.80 4.65 16.83
N GLY A 439 29.77 4.50 17.63
CA GLY A 439 29.77 4.46 19.11
C GLY A 439 30.29 3.18 19.75
N GLY A 440 31.18 2.40 19.13
CA GLY A 440 32.04 1.39 19.77
C GLY A 440 31.38 0.11 20.33
N SER A 441 30.12 0.10 20.70
CA SER A 441 29.42 -1.06 21.27
C SER A 441 28.77 -1.97 20.24
N ALA A 442 28.72 -1.54 18.97
CA ALA A 442 27.99 -2.22 17.90
C ALA A 442 28.88 -2.68 16.72
N ARG A 443 30.22 -2.70 16.88
CA ARG A 443 31.07 -3.27 15.81
C ARG A 443 30.76 -4.76 15.70
N PRO A 444 30.10 -5.25 14.63
CA PRO A 444 30.01 -6.66 14.38
C PRO A 444 31.46 -7.16 14.20
N ARG A 445 31.90 -8.11 15.01
CA ARG A 445 33.04 -8.94 14.62
C ARG A 445 32.58 -9.70 13.36
N LEU A 446 32.87 -9.13 12.20
CA LEU A 446 32.77 -9.83 10.93
C LEU A 446 33.75 -11.03 11.02
N ARG A 447 33.26 -12.17 11.50
CA ARG A 447 33.91 -13.43 11.22
C ARG A 447 33.65 -13.71 9.74
N CYS A 448 34.52 -13.16 8.90
CA CYS A 448 34.64 -13.60 7.54
C CYS A 448 35.03 -15.07 7.60
N ALA A 449 34.08 -15.98 7.44
CA ALA A 449 34.37 -17.38 7.16
C ALA A 449 34.96 -17.42 5.75
N ARG A 450 36.23 -17.07 5.63
CA ARG A 450 37.01 -17.43 4.45
C ARG A 450 37.04 -18.96 4.41
N SER A 451 36.22 -19.53 3.55
CA SER A 451 36.46 -20.89 3.09
C SER A 451 37.89 -20.90 2.54
N ARG A 452 38.79 -21.55 3.28
CA ARG A 452 40.13 -21.89 2.80
C ARG A 452 39.95 -22.87 1.65
N ARG A 453 39.90 -22.38 0.42
CA ARG A 453 40.27 -23.17 -0.75
C ARG A 453 41.77 -23.37 -0.61
N ARG A 454 42.16 -24.60 -0.20
CA ARG A 454 43.54 -25.09 -0.27
C ARG A 454 43.92 -25.05 -1.75
N CYS A 455 44.83 -24.17 -2.10
CA CYS A 455 45.65 -24.34 -3.30
C CYS A 455 46.58 -25.52 -2.99
N GLY A 456 46.25 -26.70 -3.54
CA GLY A 456 47.17 -27.81 -3.60
C GLY A 456 48.33 -27.42 -4.51
N GLY A 457 49.49 -27.16 -3.92
CA GLY A 457 50.75 -27.16 -4.63
C GLY A 457 51.09 -28.61 -5.00
N GLY A 458 51.22 -28.87 -6.27
CA GLY A 458 51.90 -30.01 -6.85
C GLY A 458 53.26 -29.58 -7.36
N SER A 459 54.27 -30.19 -6.85
CA SER A 459 55.66 -30.15 -7.28
C SER A 459 55.84 -30.49 -8.76
#